data_f50af558fddf5d8fbdc45480c83799d4
#
_entry.id   f50af558fddf5d8fbdc45480c83799d4
#
_cell.length_a   1.000
_cell.length_b   1.000
_cell.length_c   1.000
_cell.angle_alpha   90.00
_cell.angle_beta   90.00
_cell.angle_gamma   90.00
#
_symmetry.space_group_name_H-M   'P 1'
#
loop_
_entity.id
_entity.type
_entity.pdbx_description
1 polymer ?
#
loop_
_entity_poly.entity_id
_entity_poly.type
_entity_poly.pdbx_seq_one_letter_code
_entity_poly.pdbx_strand_id
1 'polypeptide(L)'
;QFTLSYPMNLLSGGEKTRVFLAGMDIHHPSVVLMDEPTNHLDSSGRQRLYDWVEKYRSTLLVVSHDRTLLNLLPEICELEKHQINYYGGNYEFYKEQKTLMQEALQQRIEEKEKALRIARKVARETVERRDKQNVRGEKSNIRKGVPRIVLNALQGKSEKSTSKLTGVHQEKAEKLTNERNQLRGSLSPTAALKTDFNSSSLHTGKILVTAKEINFSYHSNSINNDILTNDEINSSDTGYHPNPNSNDIQENSISKQQLWQAPVSFQLKSGDRLRIEGANG
;
A
#
# COMPACT_ATOMS: atom_id res chain seq x y z
N GLN A 1 -14.19 -4.58 -35.56
CA GLN A 1 -13.89 -5.93 -36.08
C GLN A 1 -12.40 -5.98 -36.35
N PHE A 2 -11.70 -6.91 -35.68
CA PHE A 2 -10.27 -7.12 -35.91
C PHE A 2 -10.12 -8.16 -37.03
N THR A 3 -9.21 -7.91 -37.98
CA THR A 3 -8.74 -8.93 -38.90
C THR A 3 -7.70 -9.81 -38.18
N LEU A 4 -7.63 -11.10 -38.46
CA LEU A 4 -6.70 -12.06 -37.86
C LEU A 4 -5.21 -11.67 -37.99
N SER A 5 -4.88 -10.74 -38.87
CA SER A 5 -3.54 -10.21 -39.11
C SER A 5 -3.24 -8.91 -38.38
N TYR A 6 -4.09 -8.46 -37.42
CA TYR A 6 -3.88 -7.21 -36.70
C TYR A 6 -2.75 -7.38 -35.66
N PRO A 7 -1.70 -6.53 -35.70
CA PRO A 7 -0.55 -6.69 -34.83
C PRO A 7 -0.94 -6.46 -33.34
N MET A 8 -0.52 -7.37 -32.44
CA MET A 8 -0.82 -7.32 -31.00
C MET A 8 -0.29 -6.06 -30.32
N ASN A 9 0.80 -5.48 -30.82
CA ASN A 9 1.40 -4.25 -30.24
C ASN A 9 0.51 -3.01 -30.42
N LEU A 10 -0.39 -3.01 -31.38
CA LEU A 10 -1.32 -1.91 -31.66
C LEU A 10 -2.61 -2.00 -30.84
N LEU A 11 -2.84 -3.11 -30.13
CA LEU A 11 -4.01 -3.30 -29.30
C LEU A 11 -3.86 -2.52 -27.98
N SER A 12 -4.96 -1.94 -27.52
CA SER A 12 -5.08 -1.41 -26.17
C SER A 12 -4.91 -2.52 -25.11
N GLY A 13 -4.59 -2.15 -23.85
CA GLY A 13 -4.45 -3.12 -22.77
C GLY A 13 -5.68 -4.01 -22.59
N GLY A 14 -6.88 -3.41 -22.66
CA GLY A 14 -8.15 -4.16 -22.56
C GLY A 14 -8.39 -5.10 -23.73
N GLU A 15 -8.03 -4.71 -24.93
CA GLU A 15 -8.14 -5.58 -26.11
C GLU A 15 -7.17 -6.75 -26.04
N LYS A 16 -5.93 -6.53 -25.62
CA LYS A 16 -4.96 -7.60 -25.37
C LYS A 16 -5.52 -8.64 -24.38
N THR A 17 -6.07 -8.18 -23.26
CA THR A 17 -6.66 -9.09 -22.26
C THR A 17 -7.81 -9.91 -22.87
N ARG A 18 -8.68 -9.30 -23.69
CA ARG A 18 -9.76 -10.03 -24.40
C ARG A 18 -9.23 -11.10 -25.36
N VAL A 19 -8.15 -10.80 -26.07
CA VAL A 19 -7.51 -11.77 -26.97
C VAL A 19 -6.91 -12.93 -26.17
N PHE A 20 -6.25 -12.65 -25.03
CA PHE A 20 -5.72 -13.69 -24.16
C PHE A 20 -6.83 -14.57 -23.56
N LEU A 21 -7.94 -13.99 -23.10
CA LEU A 21 -9.10 -14.76 -22.61
C LEU A 21 -9.67 -15.67 -23.70
N ALA A 22 -9.84 -15.15 -24.92
CA ALA A 22 -10.29 -15.97 -26.06
C ALA A 22 -9.29 -17.10 -26.40
N GLY A 23 -7.99 -16.83 -26.30
CA GLY A 23 -6.95 -17.85 -26.47
C GLY A 23 -7.04 -18.96 -25.43
N MET A 24 -7.31 -18.63 -24.17
CA MET A 24 -7.50 -19.61 -23.09
C MET A 24 -8.76 -20.46 -23.32
N ASP A 25 -9.85 -19.87 -23.84
CA ASP A 25 -11.06 -20.60 -24.20
C ASP A 25 -10.85 -21.59 -25.37
N ILE A 26 -9.94 -21.25 -26.30
CA ILE A 26 -9.64 -22.12 -27.45
C ILE A 26 -8.70 -23.27 -27.06
N HIS A 27 -7.68 -22.96 -26.25
CA HIS A 27 -6.61 -23.91 -25.94
C HIS A 27 -6.85 -24.77 -24.70
N HIS A 28 -7.81 -24.39 -23.84
CA HIS A 28 -8.16 -25.08 -22.60
C HIS A 28 -6.94 -25.51 -21.76
N PRO A 29 -6.04 -24.58 -21.39
CA PRO A 29 -4.84 -24.94 -20.65
C PRO A 29 -5.19 -25.57 -19.29
N SER A 30 -4.41 -26.54 -18.83
CA SER A 30 -4.60 -27.18 -17.53
C SER A 30 -4.18 -26.30 -16.34
N VAL A 31 -3.32 -25.31 -16.57
CA VAL A 31 -2.86 -24.33 -15.56
C VAL A 31 -2.84 -22.94 -16.18
N VAL A 32 -3.44 -21.99 -15.48
CA VAL A 32 -3.44 -20.57 -15.87
C VAL A 32 -2.85 -19.74 -14.75
N LEU A 33 -1.93 -18.85 -15.10
CA LEU A 33 -1.33 -17.85 -14.21
C LEU A 33 -1.76 -16.47 -14.69
N MET A 34 -2.36 -15.67 -13.81
CA MET A 34 -2.78 -14.30 -14.10
C MET A 34 -2.15 -13.34 -13.11
N ASP A 35 -1.52 -12.30 -13.63
CA ASP A 35 -0.97 -11.19 -12.84
C ASP A 35 -1.74 -9.92 -13.17
N GLU A 36 -2.44 -9.38 -12.15
CA GLU A 36 -3.27 -8.18 -12.21
C GLU A 36 -4.18 -8.11 -13.47
N PRO A 37 -4.98 -9.16 -13.75
CA PRO A 37 -5.73 -9.26 -15.01
C PRO A 37 -6.85 -8.22 -15.16
N THR A 38 -7.23 -7.54 -14.09
CA THR A 38 -8.25 -6.48 -14.07
C THR A 38 -7.70 -5.11 -14.48
N ASN A 39 -6.37 -4.96 -14.54
CA ASN A 39 -5.75 -3.73 -14.97
C ASN A 39 -6.10 -3.43 -16.45
N HIS A 40 -6.37 -2.17 -16.72
CA HIS A 40 -6.74 -1.68 -18.05
C HIS A 40 -8.06 -2.23 -18.62
N LEU A 41 -8.85 -2.98 -17.82
CA LEU A 41 -10.18 -3.40 -18.21
C LEU A 41 -11.24 -2.38 -17.80
N ASP A 42 -12.17 -2.11 -18.71
CA ASP A 42 -13.41 -1.42 -18.40
C ASP A 42 -14.37 -2.32 -17.60
N SER A 43 -15.49 -1.79 -17.17
CA SER A 43 -16.48 -2.53 -16.40
C SER A 43 -16.98 -3.78 -17.14
N SER A 44 -17.17 -3.69 -18.45
CA SER A 44 -17.63 -4.80 -19.28
C SER A 44 -16.55 -5.88 -19.45
N GLY A 45 -15.30 -5.47 -19.57
CA GLY A 45 -14.15 -6.37 -19.63
C GLY A 45 -13.93 -7.13 -18.34
N ARG A 46 -14.05 -6.44 -17.20
CA ARG A 46 -13.98 -7.07 -15.85
C ARG A 46 -15.08 -8.10 -15.66
N GLN A 47 -16.33 -7.77 -16.05
CA GLN A 47 -17.43 -8.73 -15.91
C GLN A 47 -17.16 -10.00 -16.71
N ARG A 48 -16.67 -9.88 -17.96
CA ARG A 48 -16.29 -11.05 -18.77
C ARG A 48 -15.19 -11.88 -18.15
N LEU A 49 -14.19 -11.22 -17.54
CA LEU A 49 -13.13 -11.93 -16.80
C LEU A 49 -13.71 -12.68 -15.60
N TYR A 50 -14.62 -12.08 -14.84
CA TYR A 50 -15.28 -12.74 -13.70
C TYR A 50 -16.09 -13.95 -14.14
N ASP A 51 -16.93 -13.79 -15.17
CA ASP A 51 -17.71 -14.88 -15.75
C ASP A 51 -16.83 -16.02 -16.26
N TRP A 52 -15.65 -15.67 -16.79
CA TRP A 52 -14.67 -16.66 -17.24
C TRP A 52 -14.05 -17.42 -16.06
N VAL A 53 -13.62 -16.72 -15.02
CA VAL A 53 -13.02 -17.32 -13.80
C VAL A 53 -14.01 -18.25 -13.10
N GLU A 54 -15.28 -17.87 -13.00
CA GLU A 54 -16.33 -18.71 -12.41
C GLU A 54 -16.55 -20.02 -13.19
N LYS A 55 -16.39 -19.99 -14.49
CA LYS A 55 -16.57 -21.17 -15.36
C LYS A 55 -15.33 -22.04 -15.45
N TYR A 56 -14.16 -21.49 -15.21
CA TYR A 56 -12.90 -22.21 -15.36
C TYR A 56 -12.75 -23.27 -14.27
N ARG A 57 -12.44 -24.53 -14.65
CA ARG A 57 -12.43 -25.69 -13.74
C ARG A 57 -11.06 -26.31 -13.52
N SER A 58 -10.04 -25.85 -14.27
CA SER A 58 -8.67 -26.33 -14.11
C SER A 58 -7.90 -25.45 -13.09
N THR A 59 -6.62 -25.67 -12.95
CA THR A 59 -5.79 -24.95 -11.97
C THR A 59 -5.64 -23.47 -12.38
N LEU A 60 -6.01 -22.58 -11.48
CA LEU A 60 -5.93 -21.13 -11.68
C LEU A 60 -5.17 -20.48 -10.52
N LEU A 61 -4.14 -19.71 -10.84
CA LEU A 61 -3.44 -18.85 -9.88
C LEU A 61 -3.57 -17.39 -10.33
N VAL A 62 -4.14 -16.56 -9.47
CA VAL A 62 -4.38 -15.14 -9.76
C VAL A 62 -3.67 -14.29 -8.71
N VAL A 63 -2.87 -13.34 -9.16
CA VAL A 63 -2.36 -12.25 -8.34
C VAL A 63 -3.20 -11.02 -8.66
N SER A 64 -3.90 -10.47 -7.67
CA SER A 64 -4.75 -9.30 -7.87
C SER A 64 -5.02 -8.55 -6.57
N HIS A 65 -5.36 -7.26 -6.71
CA HIS A 65 -5.92 -6.43 -5.64
C HIS A 65 -7.43 -6.18 -5.83
N ASP A 66 -8.03 -6.75 -6.85
CA ASP A 66 -9.48 -6.66 -7.12
C ASP A 66 -10.24 -7.63 -6.20
N ARG A 67 -10.94 -7.04 -5.23
CA ARG A 67 -11.68 -7.79 -4.22
C ARG A 67 -12.83 -8.62 -4.80
N THR A 68 -13.45 -8.13 -5.88
CA THR A 68 -14.54 -8.85 -6.55
C THR A 68 -14.00 -10.12 -7.20
N LEU A 69 -12.87 -10.02 -7.91
CA LEU A 69 -12.20 -11.17 -8.50
C LEU A 69 -11.73 -12.18 -7.43
N LEU A 70 -11.11 -11.69 -6.36
CA LEU A 70 -10.63 -12.56 -5.27
C LEU A 70 -11.76 -13.25 -4.51
N ASN A 71 -12.97 -12.69 -4.48
CA ASN A 71 -14.13 -13.34 -3.87
C ASN A 71 -14.68 -14.52 -4.68
N LEU A 72 -14.33 -14.63 -5.97
CA LEU A 72 -14.71 -15.78 -6.81
C LEU A 72 -13.82 -16.99 -6.58
N LEU A 73 -12.68 -16.80 -5.90
CA LEU A 73 -11.70 -17.87 -5.66
C LEU A 73 -11.95 -18.55 -4.31
N PRO A 74 -11.82 -19.90 -4.23
CA PRO A 74 -12.11 -20.66 -3.02
C PRO A 74 -11.00 -20.58 -1.97
N GLU A 75 -9.81 -20.14 -2.34
CA GLU A 75 -8.64 -20.08 -1.46
C GLU A 75 -7.86 -18.79 -1.70
N ILE A 76 -7.35 -18.20 -0.62
CA ILE A 76 -6.50 -17.01 -0.65
C ILE A 76 -5.13 -17.32 -0.07
N CYS A 77 -4.09 -16.93 -0.79
CA CYS A 77 -2.70 -16.97 -0.33
C CYS A 77 -2.21 -15.55 -0.10
N GLU A 78 -1.82 -15.24 1.13
CA GLU A 78 -1.18 -13.96 1.46
C GLU A 78 0.33 -14.13 1.52
N LEU A 79 1.05 -13.35 0.71
CA LEU A 79 2.50 -13.27 0.78
C LEU A 79 2.90 -12.12 1.70
N GLU A 80 3.40 -12.44 2.90
CA GLU A 80 3.86 -11.45 3.88
C GLU A 80 5.31 -11.73 4.29
N LYS A 81 6.18 -10.72 4.09
CA LYS A 81 7.63 -10.72 4.44
C LYS A 81 8.40 -11.92 3.89
N HIS A 82 8.33 -13.06 4.10
CA HIS A 82 9.00 -14.26 3.57
C HIS A 82 8.17 -15.53 3.84
N GLN A 83 6.88 -15.34 4.13
CA GLN A 83 5.98 -16.44 4.45
C GLN A 83 4.74 -16.35 3.58
N ILE A 84 4.20 -17.51 3.23
CA ILE A 84 2.94 -17.64 2.54
C ILE A 84 1.93 -18.18 3.54
N ASN A 85 0.89 -17.40 3.81
CA ASN A 85 -0.21 -17.78 4.68
C ASN A 85 -1.38 -18.22 3.81
N TYR A 86 -1.92 -19.42 4.07
CA TYR A 86 -3.05 -19.98 3.35
C TYR A 86 -4.34 -19.78 4.14
N TYR A 87 -5.38 -19.31 3.45
CA TYR A 87 -6.73 -19.15 4.00
C TYR A 87 -7.72 -19.95 3.14
N GLY A 88 -8.37 -20.95 3.73
CA GLY A 88 -9.34 -21.79 3.06
C GLY A 88 -10.70 -21.11 2.98
N GLY A 89 -10.84 -20.15 2.07
CA GLY A 89 -12.05 -19.38 1.86
C GLY A 89 -11.79 -18.22 0.89
N ASN A 90 -12.85 -17.52 0.51
CA ASN A 90 -12.78 -16.36 -0.37
C ASN A 90 -12.15 -15.13 0.32
N TYR A 91 -12.09 -13.99 -0.39
CA TYR A 91 -11.51 -12.76 0.14
C TYR A 91 -12.23 -12.22 1.39
N GLU A 92 -13.53 -12.37 1.48
CA GLU A 92 -14.29 -11.93 2.67
C GLU A 92 -13.92 -12.75 3.90
N PHE A 93 -13.85 -14.07 3.76
CA PHE A 93 -13.37 -14.95 4.82
C PHE A 93 -11.94 -14.61 5.26
N TYR A 94 -11.03 -14.42 4.31
CA TYR A 94 -9.66 -13.97 4.59
C TYR A 94 -9.64 -12.67 5.40
N LYS A 95 -10.42 -11.66 4.97
CA LYS A 95 -10.51 -10.37 5.62
C LYS A 95 -11.04 -10.48 7.06
N GLU A 96 -12.05 -11.30 7.27
CA GLU A 96 -12.60 -11.56 8.60
C GLU A 96 -11.55 -12.19 9.52
N GLN A 97 -10.89 -13.27 9.07
CA GLN A 97 -9.83 -13.94 9.81
C GLN A 97 -8.67 -12.99 10.14
N LYS A 98 -8.25 -12.19 9.18
CA LYS A 98 -7.19 -11.18 9.39
C LYS A 98 -7.59 -10.14 10.43
N THR A 99 -8.84 -9.68 10.40
CA THR A 99 -9.37 -8.72 11.38
C THR A 99 -9.37 -9.32 12.78
N LEU A 100 -9.90 -10.54 12.94
CA LEU A 100 -9.92 -11.25 14.22
C LEU A 100 -8.50 -11.46 14.79
N MET A 101 -7.56 -11.85 13.93
CA MET A 101 -6.15 -11.99 14.34
C MET A 101 -5.53 -10.66 14.80
N GLN A 102 -5.82 -9.56 14.09
CA GLN A 102 -5.32 -8.24 14.46
C GLN A 102 -5.94 -7.75 15.77
N GLU A 103 -7.23 -7.94 15.98
CA GLU A 103 -7.92 -7.60 17.23
C GLU A 103 -7.37 -8.40 18.42
N ALA A 104 -7.20 -9.71 18.26
CA ALA A 104 -6.61 -10.55 19.28
C ALA A 104 -5.18 -10.14 19.63
N LEU A 105 -4.38 -9.77 18.64
CA LEU A 105 -3.02 -9.27 18.83
C LEU A 105 -3.02 -7.92 19.55
N GLN A 106 -3.92 -7.01 19.17
CA GLN A 106 -4.09 -5.72 19.82
C GLN A 106 -4.49 -5.87 21.30
N GLN A 107 -5.43 -6.75 21.61
CA GLN A 107 -5.82 -7.05 22.99
C GLN A 107 -4.65 -7.57 23.82
N ARG A 108 -3.84 -8.47 23.26
CA ARG A 108 -2.63 -8.96 23.96
C ARG A 108 -1.62 -7.85 24.23
N ILE A 109 -1.46 -6.91 23.31
CA ILE A 109 -0.59 -5.74 23.50
C ILE A 109 -1.12 -4.88 24.66
N GLU A 110 -2.41 -4.58 24.68
CA GLU A 110 -3.05 -3.79 25.74
C GLU A 110 -2.94 -4.47 27.12
N GLU A 111 -3.10 -5.79 27.18
CA GLU A 111 -2.88 -6.55 28.41
C GLU A 111 -1.44 -6.42 28.92
N LYS A 112 -0.44 -6.54 28.03
CA LYS A 112 0.96 -6.36 28.39
C LYS A 112 1.28 -4.94 28.82
N GLU A 113 0.66 -3.94 28.21
CA GLU A 113 0.79 -2.53 28.64
C GLU A 113 0.17 -2.27 30.01
N LYS A 114 -0.99 -2.85 30.29
CA LYS A 114 -1.60 -2.83 31.62
C LYS A 114 -0.69 -3.49 32.65
N ALA A 115 -0.17 -4.68 32.37
CA ALA A 115 0.73 -5.40 33.24
C ALA A 115 2.02 -4.61 33.53
N LEU A 116 2.59 -3.98 32.49
CA LEU A 116 3.77 -3.14 32.60
C LEU A 116 3.50 -1.89 33.48
N ARG A 117 2.34 -1.25 33.32
CA ARG A 117 1.93 -0.10 34.16
C ARG A 117 1.80 -0.50 35.60
N ILE A 118 1.15 -1.64 35.87
CA ILE A 118 1.01 -2.17 37.24
C ILE A 118 2.38 -2.53 37.82
N ALA A 119 3.24 -3.22 37.10
CA ALA A 119 4.57 -3.59 37.55
C ALA A 119 5.41 -2.36 37.91
N ARG A 120 5.39 -1.32 37.09
CA ARG A 120 6.08 -0.05 37.38
C ARG A 120 5.51 0.67 38.62
N LYS A 121 4.18 0.67 38.80
CA LYS A 121 3.52 1.24 39.96
C LYS A 121 3.94 0.51 41.22
N VAL A 122 3.86 -0.81 41.26
CA VAL A 122 4.25 -1.66 42.39
C VAL A 122 5.73 -1.47 42.72
N ALA A 123 6.61 -1.40 41.71
CA ALA A 123 8.03 -1.14 41.89
C ALA A 123 8.26 0.20 42.66
N ARG A 124 7.61 1.27 42.18
CA ARG A 124 7.70 2.60 42.83
C ARG A 124 7.21 2.59 44.27
N GLU A 125 6.01 2.06 44.52
CA GLU A 125 5.41 1.99 45.86
C GLU A 125 6.26 1.15 46.80
N THR A 126 6.89 0.08 46.28
CA THR A 126 7.76 -0.79 47.09
C THR A 126 9.04 -0.06 47.48
N VAL A 127 9.66 0.69 46.60
CA VAL A 127 10.86 1.51 46.92
C VAL A 127 10.49 2.59 47.90
N GLU A 128 9.41 3.36 47.69
CA GLU A 128 8.96 4.42 48.60
C GLU A 128 8.65 3.89 50.03
N ARG A 129 8.00 2.71 50.12
CA ARG A 129 7.73 2.06 51.41
C ARG A 129 9.03 1.69 52.12
N ARG A 130 9.99 1.15 51.35
CA ARG A 130 11.28 0.75 51.88
C ARG A 130 12.08 1.95 52.38
N ASP A 131 12.10 3.04 51.62
CA ASP A 131 12.78 4.27 52.04
C ASP A 131 12.18 4.85 53.34
N LYS A 132 10.84 4.88 53.43
CA LYS A 132 10.16 5.29 54.68
C LYS A 132 10.51 4.40 55.88
N GLN A 133 10.63 3.07 55.66
CA GLN A 133 11.04 2.13 56.70
C GLN A 133 12.50 2.34 57.10
N ASN A 134 13.41 2.54 56.15
CA ASN A 134 14.82 2.81 56.40
C ASN A 134 15.00 4.08 57.23
N VAL A 135 14.36 5.18 56.88
CA VAL A 135 14.39 6.45 57.59
C VAL A 135 13.85 6.29 59.04
N ARG A 136 12.75 5.55 59.24
CA ARG A 136 12.21 5.28 60.57
C ARG A 136 13.14 4.41 61.38
N GLY A 137 13.74 3.38 60.79
CA GLY A 137 14.71 2.49 61.43
C GLY A 137 15.95 3.25 61.88
N GLU A 138 16.49 4.11 61.03
CA GLU A 138 17.65 4.96 61.35
C GLU A 138 17.37 5.88 62.54
N LYS A 139 16.24 6.62 62.51
CA LYS A 139 15.81 7.49 63.60
C LYS A 139 15.65 6.71 64.92
N SER A 140 15.09 5.51 64.90
CA SER A 140 14.94 4.65 66.09
C SER A 140 16.27 4.19 66.62
N ASN A 141 17.20 3.79 65.74
CA ASN A 141 18.54 3.34 66.21
C ASN A 141 19.38 4.46 66.77
N ILE A 142 19.30 5.68 66.27
CA ILE A 142 19.94 6.86 66.80
C ILE A 142 19.41 7.14 68.20
N ARG A 143 18.09 7.08 68.45
CA ARG A 143 17.47 7.27 69.76
C ARG A 143 17.90 6.23 70.82
N LYS A 144 18.22 4.99 70.31
CA LYS A 144 18.70 3.89 71.18
C LYS A 144 20.20 3.96 71.47
N GLY A 145 20.91 4.97 70.98
CA GLY A 145 22.35 5.13 71.20
C GLY A 145 23.22 4.10 70.49
N VAL A 146 22.77 3.53 69.38
CA VAL A 146 23.53 2.51 68.63
C VAL A 146 24.83 3.12 68.11
N PRO A 147 26.00 2.49 68.31
CA PRO A 147 27.29 2.98 67.80
C PRO A 147 27.29 3.21 66.28
N ARG A 148 27.96 4.26 65.80
CA ARG A 148 27.98 4.69 64.43
C ARG A 148 28.48 3.60 63.48
N ILE A 149 29.43 2.75 63.89
CA ILE A 149 29.95 1.60 63.09
C ILE A 149 28.83 0.60 62.81
N VAL A 150 27.96 0.32 63.79
CA VAL A 150 26.84 -0.61 63.63
C VAL A 150 25.76 0.01 62.77
N LEU A 151 25.50 1.32 62.86
CA LEU A 151 24.58 2.03 61.96
C LEU A 151 25.01 1.95 60.50
N ASN A 152 26.28 2.18 60.19
CA ASN A 152 26.84 2.06 58.85
C ASN A 152 26.72 0.63 58.30
N ALA A 153 26.96 -0.39 59.13
CA ALA A 153 26.79 -1.79 58.71
C ALA A 153 25.31 -2.15 58.41
N LEU A 154 24.38 -1.62 59.21
CA LEU A 154 22.93 -1.80 58.99
C LEU A 154 22.47 -1.06 57.73
N GLN A 155 22.96 0.15 57.47
CA GLN A 155 22.68 0.90 56.24
C GLN A 155 23.18 0.17 55.02
N GLY A 156 24.41 -0.33 55.00
CA GLY A 156 24.95 -1.11 53.87
C GLY A 156 24.16 -2.41 53.58
N LYS A 157 23.63 -3.08 54.62
CA LYS A 157 22.73 -4.25 54.43
C LYS A 157 21.38 -3.82 53.84
N SER A 158 20.83 -2.69 54.27
CA SER A 158 19.57 -2.13 53.78
C SER A 158 19.70 -1.73 52.30
N GLU A 159 20.78 -1.05 51.92
CA GLU A 159 21.07 -0.64 50.55
C GLU A 159 21.21 -1.85 49.59
N LYS A 160 21.98 -2.87 50.00
CA LYS A 160 22.12 -4.11 49.24
C LYS A 160 20.78 -4.81 49.03
N SER A 161 19.94 -4.87 50.06
CA SER A 161 18.62 -5.49 49.99
C SER A 161 17.65 -4.68 49.11
N THR A 162 17.71 -3.35 49.17
CA THR A 162 16.91 -2.46 48.30
C THR A 162 17.37 -2.56 46.85
N SER A 163 18.68 -2.58 46.58
CA SER A 163 19.24 -2.76 45.25
C SER A 163 18.80 -4.10 44.61
N LYS A 164 18.88 -5.20 45.39
CA LYS A 164 18.39 -6.50 44.89
C LYS A 164 16.90 -6.48 44.54
N LEU A 165 16.07 -5.86 45.37
CA LEU A 165 14.63 -5.74 45.13
C LEU A 165 14.33 -4.90 43.90
N THR A 166 15.02 -3.77 43.75
CA THR A 166 14.90 -2.90 42.56
C THR A 166 15.29 -3.64 41.29
N GLY A 167 16.38 -4.43 41.35
CA GLY A 167 16.81 -5.28 40.21
C GLY A 167 15.74 -6.26 39.77
N VAL A 168 15.09 -6.97 40.71
CA VAL A 168 13.99 -7.90 40.39
C VAL A 168 12.81 -7.18 39.72
N HIS A 169 12.44 -5.99 40.18
CA HIS A 169 11.36 -5.23 39.58
C HIS A 169 11.73 -4.68 38.20
N GLN A 170 12.98 -4.27 38.04
CA GLN A 170 13.49 -3.81 36.73
C GLN A 170 13.51 -4.94 35.72
N GLU A 171 14.05 -6.11 36.07
CA GLU A 171 14.07 -7.29 35.23
C GLU A 171 12.66 -7.69 34.75
N LYS A 172 11.69 -7.68 35.66
CA LYS A 172 10.28 -7.93 35.33
C LYS A 172 9.72 -6.90 34.36
N ALA A 173 10.03 -5.62 34.55
CA ALA A 173 9.56 -4.56 33.66
C ALA A 173 10.21 -4.64 32.26
N GLU A 174 11.50 -4.98 32.20
CA GLU A 174 12.23 -5.20 30.96
C GLU A 174 11.66 -6.39 30.19
N LYS A 175 11.40 -7.53 30.85
CA LYS A 175 10.78 -8.69 30.25
C LYS A 175 9.42 -8.35 29.61
N LEU A 176 8.53 -7.68 30.36
CA LEU A 176 7.23 -7.24 29.84
C LEU A 176 7.36 -6.24 28.68
N THR A 177 8.38 -5.37 28.72
CA THR A 177 8.66 -4.42 27.64
C THR A 177 9.10 -5.14 26.37
N ASN A 178 9.97 -6.13 26.48
CA ASN A 178 10.45 -6.92 25.36
C ASN A 178 9.32 -7.75 24.75
N GLU A 179 8.50 -8.41 25.56
CA GLU A 179 7.32 -9.16 25.10
C GLU A 179 6.34 -8.24 24.35
N ARG A 180 6.03 -7.05 24.88
CA ARG A 180 5.19 -6.06 24.21
C ARG A 180 5.79 -5.62 22.86
N ASN A 181 7.10 -5.35 22.82
CA ASN A 181 7.77 -4.90 21.60
C ASN A 181 7.77 -5.99 20.52
N GLN A 182 7.94 -7.25 20.89
CA GLN A 182 7.82 -8.39 19.98
C GLN A 182 6.40 -8.47 19.38
N LEU A 183 5.35 -8.36 20.22
CA LEU A 183 3.97 -8.36 19.75
C LEU A 183 3.67 -7.17 18.82
N ARG A 184 4.18 -5.98 19.13
CA ARG A 184 4.05 -4.80 18.26
C ARG A 184 4.75 -4.98 16.92
N GLY A 185 5.91 -5.66 16.90
CA GLY A 185 6.61 -5.99 15.65
C GLY A 185 5.87 -6.97 14.75
N SER A 186 4.94 -7.75 15.33
CA SER A 186 4.06 -8.67 14.59
C SER A 186 2.78 -8.00 14.08
N LEU A 187 2.44 -6.78 14.54
CA LEU A 187 1.35 -6.00 13.95
C LEU A 187 1.79 -5.50 12.58
N SER A 188 1.07 -5.91 11.54
CA SER A 188 1.20 -5.28 10.23
C SER A 188 0.80 -3.80 10.38
N PRO A 189 1.61 -2.84 9.92
CA PRO A 189 1.24 -1.44 9.98
C PRO A 189 -0.03 -1.25 9.16
N THR A 190 -1.14 -1.00 9.83
CA THR A 190 -2.33 -0.47 9.17
C THR A 190 -1.98 0.94 8.76
N ALA A 191 -1.37 1.09 7.60
CA ALA A 191 -1.09 2.38 7.01
C ALA A 191 -2.43 3.01 6.63
N ALA A 192 -3.08 3.62 7.59
CA ALA A 192 -4.08 4.63 7.28
C ALA A 192 -3.32 5.75 6.58
N LEU A 193 -3.41 5.78 5.26
CA LEU A 193 -2.90 6.89 4.46
C LEU A 193 -3.69 8.13 4.92
N LYS A 194 -3.14 8.86 5.88
CA LYS A 194 -3.65 10.16 6.25
C LYS A 194 -3.24 11.12 5.14
N THR A 195 -4.04 11.18 4.08
CA THR A 195 -3.95 12.26 3.12
C THR A 195 -4.57 13.48 3.78
N ASP A 196 -3.75 14.27 4.41
CA ASP A 196 -4.14 15.58 4.90
C ASP A 196 -4.10 16.53 3.70
N PHE A 197 -5.24 16.67 3.05
CA PHE A 197 -5.40 17.72 2.04
C PHE A 197 -5.60 19.03 2.81
N ASN A 198 -4.55 19.83 2.90
CA ASN A 198 -4.69 21.21 3.35
C ASN A 198 -5.84 21.82 2.57
N SER A 199 -6.91 22.19 3.27
CA SER A 199 -8.04 22.88 2.67
C SER A 199 -7.50 24.11 1.95
N SER A 200 -7.64 24.14 0.63
CA SER A 200 -7.26 25.31 -0.13
C SER A 200 -8.08 26.49 0.42
N SER A 201 -7.43 27.61 0.72
CA SER A 201 -8.07 28.84 1.15
C SER A 201 -8.93 29.50 0.05
N LEU A 202 -9.29 28.73 -0.98
CA LEU A 202 -10.08 29.18 -2.11
C LEU A 202 -11.55 29.31 -1.71
N HIS A 203 -12.13 30.44 -2.02
CA HIS A 203 -13.56 30.69 -1.80
C HIS A 203 -14.40 29.63 -2.54
N THR A 204 -15.41 29.09 -1.84
CA THR A 204 -16.37 28.13 -2.41
C THR A 204 -17.05 28.72 -3.63
N GLY A 205 -17.12 27.97 -4.73
CA GLY A 205 -17.73 28.44 -5.99
C GLY A 205 -16.79 29.19 -6.94
N LYS A 206 -15.53 29.44 -6.56
CA LYS A 206 -14.54 30.01 -7.49
C LYS A 206 -14.30 29.06 -8.65
N ILE A 207 -14.44 29.56 -9.88
CA ILE A 207 -14.15 28.79 -11.09
C ILE A 207 -12.65 28.49 -11.13
N LEU A 208 -12.29 27.20 -11.18
CA LEU A 208 -10.92 26.72 -11.21
C LEU A 208 -10.48 26.36 -12.62
N VAL A 209 -11.37 25.69 -13.36
CA VAL A 209 -11.12 25.24 -14.72
C VAL A 209 -12.35 25.51 -15.57
N THR A 210 -12.16 26.05 -16.76
CA THR A 210 -13.19 26.15 -17.79
C THR A 210 -12.67 25.47 -19.05
N ALA A 211 -13.33 24.42 -19.44
CA ALA A 211 -13.11 23.73 -20.71
C ALA A 211 -14.23 24.09 -21.67
N LYS A 212 -13.91 24.55 -22.87
CA LYS A 212 -14.86 24.89 -23.92
C LYS A 212 -14.55 24.11 -25.17
N GLU A 213 -15.52 23.37 -25.66
CA GLU A 213 -15.44 22.64 -26.92
C GLU A 213 -14.16 21.82 -27.10
N ILE A 214 -13.69 21.20 -25.98
CA ILE A 214 -12.49 20.38 -26.01
C ILE A 214 -12.79 19.00 -26.62
N ASN A 215 -11.86 18.54 -27.44
CA ASN A 215 -11.82 17.15 -27.90
C ASN A 215 -10.38 16.67 -27.89
N PHE A 216 -10.17 15.37 -27.89
CA PHE A 216 -8.86 14.76 -27.86
C PHE A 216 -8.70 13.79 -29.03
N SER A 217 -7.55 13.78 -29.66
CA SER A 217 -7.20 12.81 -30.68
C SER A 217 -5.85 12.18 -30.38
N TYR A 218 -5.76 10.85 -30.52
CA TYR A 218 -4.48 10.16 -30.47
C TYR A 218 -3.71 10.43 -31.76
N HIS A 219 -2.47 10.89 -31.63
CA HIS A 219 -1.54 10.89 -32.75
C HIS A 219 -0.97 9.48 -32.88
N SER A 220 -1.28 8.77 -33.97
CA SER A 220 -0.52 7.60 -34.35
C SER A 220 0.86 8.09 -34.84
N ASN A 221 1.87 8.07 -33.96
CA ASN A 221 3.24 8.17 -34.46
C ASN A 221 3.51 6.90 -35.27
N SER A 222 3.37 7.00 -36.58
CA SER A 222 4.03 6.06 -37.52
C SER A 222 5.53 6.25 -37.28
N ILE A 223 6.12 5.41 -36.45
CA ILE A 223 7.57 5.31 -36.35
C ILE A 223 7.97 4.68 -37.67
N ASN A 224 8.35 5.52 -38.66
CA ASN A 224 9.16 5.09 -39.77
C ASN A 224 10.46 4.58 -39.18
N ASN A 225 10.61 3.28 -39.06
CA ASN A 225 11.88 2.61 -38.87
C ASN A 225 12.72 2.79 -40.12
N ASP A 226 13.20 4.00 -40.37
CA ASP A 226 14.38 4.18 -41.17
C ASP A 226 15.57 3.75 -40.29
N ILE A 227 16.03 2.56 -40.56
CA ILE A 227 17.31 2.03 -40.11
C ILE A 227 18.39 2.96 -40.69
N LEU A 228 18.77 3.96 -39.89
CA LEU A 228 20.03 4.67 -40.13
C LEU A 228 21.16 3.77 -39.65
N THR A 229 21.76 3.08 -40.62
CA THR A 229 23.10 2.53 -40.46
C THR A 229 24.05 3.66 -40.11
N ASN A 230 24.70 3.50 -38.95
CA ASN A 230 25.88 4.29 -38.63
C ASN A 230 26.96 4.09 -39.66
N ASP A 231 27.25 5.13 -40.43
CA ASP A 231 28.62 5.39 -40.89
C ASP A 231 28.75 6.87 -41.34
N GLU A 232 29.87 7.46 -40.87
CA GLU A 232 30.46 8.70 -41.38
C GLU A 232 30.09 10.05 -40.72
N ILE A 233 30.81 10.30 -39.67
CA ILE A 233 31.28 11.61 -39.25
C ILE A 233 32.31 12.08 -40.30
N ASN A 234 32.07 13.19 -41.02
CA ASN A 234 33.04 14.24 -41.24
C ASN A 234 32.58 15.34 -42.24
N SER A 235 32.85 16.55 -41.77
CA SER A 235 33.29 17.76 -42.50
C SER A 235 32.28 18.60 -43.32
N SER A 236 32.18 19.84 -42.79
CA SER A 236 32.29 21.11 -43.47
C SER A 236 31.21 21.62 -44.44
N ASP A 237 30.59 22.68 -43.92
CA ASP A 237 30.45 23.98 -44.62
C ASP A 237 29.92 23.94 -46.09
N THR A 238 28.69 24.42 -46.26
CA THR A 238 28.36 25.43 -47.30
C THR A 238 26.86 25.74 -47.27
N GLY A 239 26.57 27.01 -47.31
CA GLY A 239 25.23 27.57 -47.26
C GLY A 239 24.34 27.15 -48.40
N TYR A 240 23.06 26.92 -48.10
CA TYR A 240 22.02 26.76 -49.07
C TYR A 240 20.89 27.76 -48.80
N HIS A 241 20.67 28.67 -49.74
CA HIS A 241 19.49 29.55 -49.80
C HIS A 241 18.28 28.73 -50.24
N PRO A 242 17.11 28.89 -49.60
CA PRO A 242 15.88 28.22 -50.06
C PRO A 242 15.30 28.98 -51.24
N ASN A 243 15.02 28.26 -52.29
CA ASN A 243 14.30 28.70 -53.48
C ASN A 243 12.78 28.70 -53.20
N PRO A 244 12.04 29.82 -53.41
CA PRO A 244 10.62 29.88 -53.09
C PRO A 244 9.77 29.51 -54.32
N ASN A 245 9.65 28.24 -54.71
CA ASN A 245 8.61 27.78 -55.62
C ASN A 245 8.60 26.22 -55.69
N SER A 246 7.84 25.61 -54.81
CA SER A 246 7.24 24.31 -55.06
C SER A 246 5.98 24.17 -54.20
N ASN A 247 4.88 24.72 -54.66
CA ASN A 247 3.55 24.26 -54.34
C ASN A 247 3.46 22.84 -54.86
N ASP A 248 3.26 21.89 -53.99
CA ASP A 248 2.53 20.61 -54.11
C ASP A 248 3.03 19.63 -53.07
N ILE A 249 2.73 19.95 -51.82
CA ILE A 249 2.66 18.90 -50.79
C ILE A 249 1.18 18.62 -50.61
N GLN A 250 0.71 17.55 -51.27
CA GLN A 250 -0.57 16.93 -50.94
C GLN A 250 -0.51 16.58 -49.45
N GLU A 251 -1.24 17.33 -48.63
CA GLU A 251 -1.58 16.95 -47.28
C GLU A 251 -2.35 15.62 -47.35
N ASN A 252 -1.63 14.52 -47.13
CA ASN A 252 -2.27 13.26 -46.78
C ASN A 252 -3.02 13.53 -45.46
N SER A 253 -4.33 13.73 -45.60
CA SER A 253 -5.26 13.86 -44.49
C SER A 253 -5.29 12.57 -43.69
N ILE A 254 -4.34 12.44 -42.75
CA ILE A 254 -4.41 11.43 -41.71
C ILE A 254 -5.67 11.79 -40.92
N SER A 255 -6.70 10.98 -41.05
CA SER A 255 -7.96 11.14 -40.32
C SER A 255 -7.65 11.07 -38.82
N LYS A 256 -7.58 12.23 -38.16
CA LYS A 256 -7.46 12.33 -36.72
C LYS A 256 -8.75 11.77 -36.13
N GLN A 257 -8.74 10.55 -35.68
CA GLN A 257 -9.89 9.96 -34.98
C GLN A 257 -10.05 10.67 -33.65
N GLN A 258 -11.08 11.48 -33.56
CA GLN A 258 -11.44 12.17 -32.31
C GLN A 258 -11.97 11.16 -31.30
N LEU A 259 -11.57 11.33 -30.03
CA LEU A 259 -12.00 10.45 -28.94
C LEU A 259 -13.50 10.56 -28.66
N TRP A 260 -14.04 11.79 -28.73
CA TRP A 260 -15.45 12.04 -28.49
C TRP A 260 -16.17 12.40 -29.78
N GLN A 261 -17.38 11.89 -29.94
CA GLN A 261 -18.24 12.18 -31.11
C GLN A 261 -18.62 13.67 -31.16
N ALA A 262 -18.73 14.33 -30.02
CA ALA A 262 -18.98 15.76 -29.92
C ALA A 262 -18.01 16.40 -28.91
N PRO A 263 -17.59 17.66 -29.14
CA PRO A 263 -16.76 18.40 -28.19
C PRO A 263 -17.44 18.54 -26.84
N VAL A 264 -16.65 18.48 -25.76
CA VAL A 264 -17.13 18.56 -24.40
C VAL A 264 -16.82 19.92 -23.79
N SER A 265 -17.82 20.51 -23.12
CA SER A 265 -17.65 21.77 -22.38
C SER A 265 -18.08 21.58 -20.93
N PHE A 266 -17.25 22.02 -19.98
CA PHE A 266 -17.57 21.99 -18.55
C PHE A 266 -16.81 23.04 -17.77
N GLN A 267 -17.28 23.32 -16.55
CA GLN A 267 -16.60 24.15 -15.58
C GLN A 267 -16.44 23.40 -14.27
N LEU A 268 -15.25 23.53 -13.65
CA LEU A 268 -14.99 23.05 -12.30
C LEU A 268 -14.84 24.25 -11.36
N LYS A 269 -15.56 24.22 -10.27
CA LYS A 269 -15.53 25.23 -9.23
C LYS A 269 -14.90 24.68 -7.95
N SER A 270 -14.42 25.56 -7.09
CA SER A 270 -13.93 25.17 -5.77
C SER A 270 -15.05 24.49 -4.95
N GLY A 271 -14.82 23.27 -4.50
CA GLY A 271 -15.79 22.43 -3.79
C GLY A 271 -16.52 21.40 -4.66
N ASP A 272 -16.41 21.49 -6.01
CA ASP A 272 -17.00 20.49 -6.90
C ASP A 272 -16.28 19.15 -6.80
N ARG A 273 -17.05 18.07 -6.99
CA ARG A 273 -16.54 16.70 -7.12
C ARG A 273 -16.95 16.17 -8.49
N LEU A 274 -15.96 15.92 -9.35
CA LEU A 274 -16.20 15.39 -10.68
C LEU A 274 -15.85 13.89 -10.71
N ARG A 275 -16.78 13.09 -11.22
CA ARG A 275 -16.54 11.69 -11.57
C ARG A 275 -16.55 11.56 -13.09
N ILE A 276 -15.50 11.00 -13.64
CA ILE A 276 -15.40 10.69 -15.07
C ILE A 276 -15.67 9.19 -15.20
N GLU A 277 -16.69 8.84 -16.01
CA GLU A 277 -17.05 7.47 -16.33
C GLU A 277 -17.01 7.27 -17.85
N GLY A 278 -16.56 6.12 -18.28
CA GLY A 278 -16.53 5.76 -19.71
C GLY A 278 -16.00 4.35 -19.90
N ALA A 279 -16.31 3.77 -21.04
CA ALA A 279 -15.64 2.56 -21.50
C ALA A 279 -14.19 2.91 -21.86
N ASN A 280 -13.25 2.03 -21.52
CA ASN A 280 -11.88 2.17 -22.00
C ASN A 280 -11.88 2.03 -23.52
N GLY A 281 -11.65 3.15 -24.18
CA GLY A 281 -11.75 3.31 -25.62
C GLY A 281 -10.75 2.57 -26.45
#